data_d7d4eb612c2dbadd85e477b59a43b7da
#
_entry.id   d7d4eb612c2dbadd85e477b59a43b7da
#
_cell.length_a   1.000
_cell.length_b   1.000
_cell.length_c   1.000
_cell.angle_alpha   90.00
_cell.angle_beta   90.00
_cell.angle_gamma   90.00
#
_symmetry.space_group_name_H-M   'P 1'
#
loop_
_entity.id
_entity.type
_entity.pdbx_description
1 polymer ?
#
loop_
_entity_poly.entity_id
_entity_poly.type
_entity_poly.pdbx_seq_one_letter_code
_entity_poly.pdbx_strand_id
1 'polypeptide(L)'
;PLDLDRMRRELMSDRQRASELLNQISDEMAPAINSQYRVYCLGPDVRNLLMWAHYADSHMGVCLEFDVANETICSALKCDYLSAFPLMKLHDDSDDMVLRILLSKSDVWSYEDEYRLIAQERAAAAPLTETLMTDNSLLQLPAGALRAVVTGCRGDHDVVRNLVQRVAPQVLVRRAVMVPNRYELVIEG
;
A
#
# COMPACT_ATOMS: atom_id res chain seq x y z
N PRO A 1 35.16 -9.71 14.23
CA PRO A 1 33.87 -9.61 14.90
C PRO A 1 33.69 -8.15 15.32
N LEU A 2 32.62 -7.52 14.84
CA LEU A 2 32.24 -6.16 15.26
C LEU A 2 31.92 -6.22 16.76
N ASP A 3 32.61 -5.41 17.56
CA ASP A 3 32.31 -5.27 18.99
C ASP A 3 31.09 -4.32 19.13
N LEU A 4 29.90 -4.93 19.09
CA LEU A 4 28.63 -4.24 19.20
C LEU A 4 28.45 -3.48 20.50
N ASP A 5 29.04 -3.97 21.61
CA ASP A 5 28.98 -3.32 22.91
C ASP A 5 29.88 -2.07 22.98
N ARG A 6 31.00 -2.09 22.29
CA ARG A 6 31.86 -0.92 22.14
C ARG A 6 31.16 0.15 21.26
N MET A 7 30.63 -0.27 20.12
CA MET A 7 29.88 0.62 19.22
C MET A 7 28.68 1.26 19.92
N ARG A 8 27.93 0.49 20.72
CA ARG A 8 26.81 1.01 21.53
C ARG A 8 27.26 2.05 22.55
N ARG A 9 28.39 1.82 23.26
CA ARG A 9 28.90 2.79 24.21
C ARG A 9 29.39 4.06 23.54
N GLU A 10 30.04 3.96 22.39
CA GLU A 10 30.50 5.12 21.60
C GLU A 10 29.33 5.93 21.04
N LEU A 11 28.28 5.28 20.51
CA LEU A 11 27.05 5.93 20.04
C LEU A 11 26.27 6.64 21.16
N MET A 12 26.22 6.05 22.34
CA MET A 12 25.51 6.66 23.49
C MET A 12 26.27 7.84 24.09
N SER A 13 27.59 7.95 23.89
CA SER A 13 28.43 9.03 24.41
C SER A 13 28.48 10.27 23.53
N ASP A 14 28.16 10.13 22.24
CA ASP A 14 28.18 11.23 21.25
C ASP A 14 26.87 11.28 20.45
N ARG A 15 25.95 12.11 20.94
CA ARG A 15 24.62 12.32 20.31
C ARG A 15 24.71 12.76 18.85
N GLN A 16 25.70 13.60 18.52
CA GLN A 16 25.86 14.13 17.19
C GLN A 16 26.29 13.02 16.22
N ARG A 17 27.25 12.21 16.61
CA ARG A 17 27.75 11.07 15.83
C ARG A 17 26.71 9.98 15.66
N ALA A 18 25.89 9.73 16.72
CA ALA A 18 24.75 8.83 16.61
C ALA A 18 23.70 9.32 15.61
N SER A 19 23.40 10.62 15.60
CA SER A 19 22.48 11.23 14.65
C SER A 19 22.98 11.18 13.22
N GLU A 20 24.26 11.45 13.00
CA GLU A 20 24.91 11.36 11.70
C GLU A 20 24.87 9.93 11.13
N LEU A 21 25.15 8.93 11.96
CA LEU A 21 25.08 7.53 11.57
C LEU A 21 23.65 7.08 11.26
N LEU A 22 22.66 7.49 12.07
CA LEU A 22 21.26 7.20 11.81
C LEU A 22 20.75 7.83 10.50
N ASN A 23 21.17 9.06 10.22
CA ASN A 23 20.86 9.71 8.95
C ASN A 23 21.48 8.96 7.77
N GLN A 24 22.75 8.58 7.87
CA GLN A 24 23.43 7.81 6.84
C GLN A 24 22.76 6.46 6.58
N ILE A 25 22.40 5.72 7.65
CA ILE A 25 21.65 4.45 7.53
C ILE A 25 20.29 4.71 6.84
N SER A 26 19.58 5.76 7.23
CA SER A 26 18.29 6.12 6.62
C SER A 26 18.43 6.45 5.14
N ASP A 27 19.46 7.22 4.77
CA ASP A 27 19.73 7.62 3.40
C ASP A 27 20.10 6.43 2.49
N GLU A 28 20.73 5.39 3.04
CA GLU A 28 21.06 4.16 2.32
C GLU A 28 19.89 3.17 2.26
N MET A 29 19.11 3.06 3.34
CA MET A 29 18.01 2.08 3.44
C MET A 29 16.83 2.43 2.53
N ALA A 30 16.43 3.69 2.45
CA ALA A 30 15.25 4.07 1.67
C ALA A 30 15.40 3.74 0.17
N PRO A 31 16.52 4.05 -0.51
CA PRO A 31 16.75 3.60 -1.88
C PRO A 31 16.80 2.08 -2.02
N ALA A 32 17.38 1.36 -1.06
CA ALA A 32 17.47 -0.10 -1.08
C ALA A 32 16.06 -0.73 -1.01
N ILE A 33 15.22 -0.29 -0.06
CA ILE A 33 13.83 -0.74 0.06
C ILE A 33 13.06 -0.41 -1.22
N ASN A 34 13.16 0.81 -1.73
CA ASN A 34 12.46 1.23 -2.95
C ASN A 34 12.89 0.46 -4.20
N SER A 35 14.14 -0.01 -4.27
CA SER A 35 14.61 -0.83 -5.38
C SER A 35 14.08 -2.26 -5.33
N GLN A 36 13.88 -2.80 -4.13
CA GLN A 36 13.53 -4.19 -3.89
C GLN A 36 12.03 -4.45 -3.76
N TYR A 37 11.28 -3.51 -3.17
CA TYR A 37 9.88 -3.72 -2.81
C TYR A 37 8.92 -2.86 -3.63
N ARG A 38 7.74 -3.41 -3.87
CA ARG A 38 6.58 -2.72 -4.46
C ARG A 38 5.40 -2.85 -3.53
N VAL A 39 4.69 -1.75 -3.35
CA VAL A 39 3.53 -1.69 -2.46
C VAL A 39 2.32 -1.24 -3.27
N TYR A 40 1.22 -2.00 -3.14
CA TYR A 40 -0.07 -1.61 -3.68
C TYR A 40 -1.06 -1.46 -2.53
N CYS A 41 -1.62 -0.25 -2.40
CA CYS A 41 -2.51 0.12 -1.30
C CYS A 41 -3.97 -0.19 -1.65
N LEU A 42 -4.69 -0.79 -0.70
CA LEU A 42 -6.09 -1.17 -0.81
C LEU A 42 -6.87 -0.57 0.37
N GLY A 43 -8.10 -0.18 0.14
CA GLY A 43 -9.05 0.24 1.18
C GLY A 43 -10.26 -0.70 1.23
N PRO A 44 -10.86 -0.96 2.41
CA PRO A 44 -11.97 -1.91 2.55
C PRO A 44 -13.33 -1.33 2.19
N ASP A 45 -13.50 0.00 2.17
CA ASP A 45 -14.81 0.63 1.98
C ASP A 45 -14.85 1.59 0.77
N VAL A 46 -15.51 1.13 -0.28
CA VAL A 46 -15.75 1.91 -1.50
C VAL A 46 -16.64 3.15 -1.26
N ARG A 47 -17.31 3.28 -0.11
CA ARG A 47 -18.17 4.43 0.22
C ARG A 47 -17.45 5.53 0.99
N ASN A 48 -16.17 5.34 1.33
CA ASN A 48 -15.39 6.34 2.05
C ASN A 48 -15.18 7.60 1.17
N LEU A 49 -15.86 8.68 1.50
CA LEU A 49 -15.83 9.95 0.76
C LEU A 49 -14.43 10.55 0.65
N LEU A 50 -13.61 10.41 1.71
CA LEU A 50 -12.26 10.96 1.72
C LEU A 50 -11.34 10.20 0.74
N MET A 51 -11.51 8.88 0.61
CA MET A 51 -10.77 8.09 -0.38
C MET A 51 -11.09 8.54 -1.80
N TRP A 52 -12.35 8.81 -2.11
CA TRP A 52 -12.74 9.34 -3.40
C TRP A 52 -12.19 10.75 -3.66
N ALA A 53 -12.16 11.59 -2.62
CA ALA A 53 -11.62 12.95 -2.75
C ALA A 53 -10.11 12.94 -3.01
N HIS A 54 -9.36 12.10 -2.29
CA HIS A 54 -7.90 12.08 -2.35
C HIS A 54 -7.35 11.27 -3.53
N TYR A 55 -7.94 10.11 -3.83
CA TYR A 55 -7.34 9.11 -4.72
C TYR A 55 -8.07 8.91 -6.04
N ALA A 56 -9.25 9.49 -6.20
CA ALA A 56 -10.07 9.34 -7.40
C ALA A 56 -10.41 10.68 -8.07
N ASP A 57 -9.43 11.55 -8.20
CA ASP A 57 -9.55 12.86 -8.88
C ASP A 57 -10.80 13.61 -8.43
N SER A 58 -10.95 13.82 -7.11
CA SER A 58 -12.10 14.52 -6.53
C SER A 58 -13.45 13.93 -6.98
N HIS A 59 -13.59 12.61 -6.86
CA HIS A 59 -14.76 11.81 -7.23
C HIS A 59 -15.02 11.66 -8.76
N MET A 60 -14.08 12.07 -9.62
CA MET A 60 -14.20 11.90 -11.08
C MET A 60 -13.57 10.60 -11.59
N GLY A 61 -12.66 10.00 -10.84
CA GLY A 61 -11.96 8.77 -11.18
C GLY A 61 -12.78 7.49 -10.96
N VAL A 62 -12.07 6.39 -10.78
CA VAL A 62 -12.66 5.07 -10.56
C VAL A 62 -12.07 4.40 -9.32
N CYS A 63 -12.84 3.47 -8.73
CA CYS A 63 -12.37 2.51 -7.75
C CYS A 63 -12.38 1.11 -8.37
N LEU A 64 -11.32 0.35 -8.17
CA LEU A 64 -11.21 -1.04 -8.58
C LEU A 64 -11.61 -1.93 -7.40
N GLU A 65 -12.62 -2.79 -7.62
CA GLU A 65 -13.08 -3.75 -6.60
C GLU A 65 -12.45 -5.12 -6.87
N PHE A 66 -11.70 -5.63 -5.89
CA PHE A 66 -11.03 -6.91 -5.99
C PHE A 66 -11.75 -8.01 -5.18
N ASP A 67 -11.59 -9.26 -5.62
CA ASP A 67 -12.08 -10.42 -4.89
C ASP A 67 -11.15 -10.77 -3.73
N VAL A 68 -11.63 -10.62 -2.50
CA VAL A 68 -10.87 -10.96 -1.28
C VAL A 68 -10.62 -12.47 -1.12
N ALA A 69 -11.34 -13.33 -1.84
CA ALA A 69 -11.08 -14.77 -1.87
C ALA A 69 -9.92 -15.14 -2.83
N ASN A 70 -9.44 -14.19 -3.63
CA ASN A 70 -8.28 -14.40 -4.48
C ASN A 70 -7.01 -14.49 -3.63
N GLU A 71 -6.16 -15.52 -3.87
CA GLU A 71 -4.95 -15.80 -3.09
C GLU A 71 -3.98 -14.61 -3.00
N THR A 72 -3.83 -13.86 -4.09
CA THR A 72 -2.99 -12.67 -4.09
C THR A 72 -3.60 -11.55 -3.25
N ILE A 73 -4.90 -11.29 -3.41
CA ILE A 73 -5.56 -10.18 -2.71
C ILE A 73 -5.70 -10.47 -1.20
N CYS A 74 -5.97 -11.71 -0.81
CA CYS A 74 -6.08 -12.09 0.61
C CYS A 74 -4.75 -12.01 1.38
N SER A 75 -3.61 -11.93 0.69
CA SER A 75 -2.30 -11.73 1.33
C SER A 75 -2.01 -10.27 1.71
N ALA A 76 -2.94 -9.35 1.44
CA ALA A 76 -2.79 -7.95 1.86
C ALA A 76 -2.75 -7.81 3.38
N LEU A 77 -1.76 -7.10 3.88
CA LEU A 77 -1.52 -6.87 5.30
C LEU A 77 -2.09 -5.51 5.72
N LYS A 78 -2.70 -5.47 6.89
CA LYS A 78 -3.26 -4.23 7.45
C LYS A 78 -2.14 -3.29 7.90
N CYS A 79 -2.27 -1.99 7.64
CA CYS A 79 -1.36 -0.97 8.12
C CYS A 79 -1.48 -0.76 9.64
N ASP A 80 -0.33 -0.54 10.28
CA ASP A 80 -0.23 -0.11 11.65
C ASP A 80 -0.22 1.42 11.71
N TYR A 81 -1.24 2.00 12.33
CA TYR A 81 -1.36 3.46 12.50
C TYR A 81 -0.68 3.91 13.79
N LEU A 82 0.35 4.75 13.64
CA LEU A 82 1.24 5.15 14.72
C LEU A 82 1.29 6.67 14.86
N SER A 83 1.32 7.16 16.10
CA SER A 83 1.52 8.60 16.41
C SER A 83 3.00 9.02 16.34
N ALA A 84 3.93 8.05 16.27
CA ALA A 84 5.36 8.28 16.15
C ALA A 84 5.98 7.21 15.24
N PHE A 85 7.14 7.48 14.66
CA PHE A 85 7.88 6.50 13.87
C PHE A 85 8.20 5.25 14.71
N PRO A 86 8.11 4.04 14.11
CA PRO A 86 8.44 2.82 14.82
C PRO A 86 9.91 2.82 15.26
N LEU A 87 10.15 2.45 16.52
CA LEU A 87 11.50 2.25 17.02
C LEU A 87 12.08 0.96 16.44
N MET A 88 13.17 1.09 15.71
CA MET A 88 13.94 -0.05 15.19
C MET A 88 15.06 -0.39 16.14
N LYS A 89 15.24 -1.68 16.43
CA LYS A 89 16.37 -2.19 17.20
C LYS A 89 17.40 -2.74 16.24
N LEU A 90 18.68 -2.49 16.51
CA LEU A 90 19.82 -3.00 15.71
C LEU A 90 19.90 -4.54 15.62
N HIS A 91 19.06 -5.26 16.37
CA HIS A 91 19.01 -6.72 16.42
C HIS A 91 17.70 -7.29 15.89
N ASP A 92 16.79 -6.43 15.38
CA ASP A 92 15.57 -6.91 14.73
C ASP A 92 15.98 -7.64 13.44
N ASP A 93 15.27 -8.72 13.12
CA ASP A 93 15.46 -9.43 11.86
C ASP A 93 15.22 -8.45 10.71
N SER A 94 16.05 -8.52 9.66
CA SER A 94 15.96 -7.58 8.53
C SER A 94 14.58 -7.55 7.88
N ASP A 95 13.92 -8.71 7.81
CA ASP A 95 12.62 -8.85 7.16
C ASP A 95 11.50 -8.27 8.01
N ASP A 96 11.51 -8.49 9.32
CA ASP A 96 10.58 -7.87 10.28
C ASP A 96 10.72 -6.35 10.27
N MET A 97 11.94 -5.84 10.15
CA MET A 97 12.22 -4.41 10.10
C MET A 97 11.63 -3.79 8.82
N VAL A 98 11.84 -4.42 7.67
CA VAL A 98 11.30 -3.95 6.39
C VAL A 98 9.76 -3.96 6.41
N LEU A 99 9.14 -5.03 6.89
CA LEU A 99 7.68 -5.11 7.01
C LEU A 99 7.14 -4.03 7.95
N ARG A 100 7.78 -3.76 9.08
CA ARG A 100 7.39 -2.66 9.98
C ARG A 100 7.43 -1.32 9.28
N ILE A 101 8.48 -1.03 8.50
CA ILE A 101 8.60 0.22 7.73
C ILE A 101 7.46 0.29 6.71
N LEU A 102 7.26 -0.78 5.94
CA LEU A 102 6.30 -0.82 4.85
C LEU A 102 4.84 -0.82 5.32
N LEU A 103 4.56 -1.25 6.56
CA LEU A 103 3.21 -1.29 7.13
C LEU A 103 2.90 -0.11 8.06
N SER A 104 3.89 0.67 8.48
CA SER A 104 3.66 1.83 9.35
C SER A 104 3.08 3.00 8.57
N LYS A 105 2.07 3.65 9.17
CA LYS A 105 1.45 4.88 8.65
C LYS A 105 1.10 5.80 9.81
N SER A 106 1.13 7.11 9.58
CA SER A 106 0.68 8.07 10.58
C SER A 106 -0.79 7.88 10.92
N ASP A 107 -1.15 7.95 12.20
CA ASP A 107 -2.51 7.79 12.72
C ASP A 107 -3.51 8.81 12.20
N VAL A 108 -3.04 9.97 11.72
CA VAL A 108 -3.90 10.97 11.04
C VAL A 108 -4.58 10.39 9.78
N TRP A 109 -4.03 9.32 9.19
CA TRP A 109 -4.57 8.63 8.02
C TRP A 109 -5.41 7.38 8.38
N SER A 110 -5.72 7.18 9.66
CA SER A 110 -6.44 5.98 10.12
C SER A 110 -7.82 5.78 9.49
N TYR A 111 -8.43 6.85 8.96
CA TYR A 111 -9.70 6.78 8.23
C TYR A 111 -9.63 6.01 6.91
N GLU A 112 -8.43 5.74 6.38
CA GLU A 112 -8.24 4.96 5.16
C GLU A 112 -8.42 3.45 5.41
N ASP A 113 -8.20 3.00 6.66
CA ASP A 113 -8.23 1.59 7.07
C ASP A 113 -7.45 0.68 6.09
N GLU A 114 -6.24 1.14 5.74
CA GLU A 114 -5.44 0.68 4.60
C GLU A 114 -4.90 -0.73 4.80
N TYR A 115 -4.92 -1.49 3.72
CA TYR A 115 -4.23 -2.77 3.56
C TYR A 115 -3.19 -2.64 2.44
N ARG A 116 -2.06 -3.34 2.55
CA ARG A 116 -0.97 -3.31 1.58
C ARG A 116 -0.65 -4.70 1.05
N LEU A 117 -0.67 -4.84 -0.27
CA LEU A 117 0.04 -5.93 -0.94
C LEU A 117 1.50 -5.52 -1.03
N ILE A 118 2.39 -6.35 -0.49
CA ILE A 118 3.83 -6.14 -0.53
C ILE A 118 4.43 -7.21 -1.43
N ALA A 119 5.15 -6.78 -2.46
CA ALA A 119 5.80 -7.68 -3.40
C ALA A 119 7.28 -7.31 -3.55
N GLN A 120 8.11 -8.30 -3.87
CA GLN A 120 9.52 -8.12 -4.17
C GLN A 120 9.77 -8.04 -5.68
N GLU A 121 10.68 -7.16 -6.09
CA GLU A 121 11.12 -7.09 -7.48
C GLU A 121 12.04 -8.28 -7.79
N ARG A 122 11.66 -9.12 -8.75
CA ARG A 122 12.38 -10.36 -9.10
C ARG A 122 13.84 -10.12 -9.48
N ALA A 123 14.14 -9.00 -10.14
CA ALA A 123 15.50 -8.66 -10.56
C ALA A 123 16.42 -8.26 -9.38
N ALA A 124 15.85 -7.91 -8.22
CA ALA A 124 16.59 -7.30 -7.11
C ALA A 124 16.92 -8.28 -5.96
N ALA A 125 16.32 -9.46 -5.89
CA ALA A 125 16.35 -10.28 -4.69
C ALA A 125 16.70 -11.75 -4.89
N ALA A 126 17.35 -12.33 -3.88
CA ALA A 126 17.17 -13.75 -3.58
C ALA A 126 15.72 -13.88 -3.06
N PRO A 127 14.86 -14.71 -3.69
CA PRO A 127 13.46 -14.76 -3.30
C PRO A 127 13.34 -15.25 -1.87
N LEU A 128 12.69 -14.44 -1.02
CA LEU A 128 12.13 -14.94 0.22
C LEU A 128 11.05 -15.95 -0.18
N THR A 129 11.06 -17.12 0.44
CA THR A 129 10.02 -18.12 0.27
C THR A 129 8.68 -17.49 0.65
N GLU A 130 7.69 -17.55 -0.26
CA GLU A 130 6.29 -17.11 -0.07
C GLU A 130 6.00 -15.60 -0.25
N THR A 131 6.88 -14.82 -0.85
CA THR A 131 6.62 -13.41 -1.14
C THR A 131 6.05 -13.25 -2.56
N LEU A 132 5.10 -12.32 -2.72
CA LEU A 132 4.63 -11.91 -4.04
C LEU A 132 5.80 -11.31 -4.83
N MET A 133 5.89 -11.66 -6.11
CA MET A 133 6.98 -11.22 -6.99
C MET A 133 6.46 -10.31 -8.09
N THR A 134 7.17 -9.22 -8.34
CA THR A 134 6.94 -8.34 -9.49
C THR A 134 8.01 -8.52 -10.55
N ASP A 135 7.62 -8.31 -11.80
CA ASP A 135 8.52 -8.20 -12.95
C ASP A 135 8.39 -6.79 -13.54
N ASN A 136 9.48 -6.04 -13.60
CA ASN A 136 9.48 -4.63 -14.03
C ASN A 136 8.44 -3.77 -13.28
N SER A 137 8.38 -3.94 -11.97
CA SER A 137 7.43 -3.25 -11.06
C SER A 137 5.95 -3.57 -11.30
N LEU A 138 5.63 -4.63 -12.03
CA LEU A 138 4.27 -5.08 -12.30
C LEU A 138 3.98 -6.38 -11.57
N LEU A 139 2.90 -6.39 -10.78
CA LEU A 139 2.33 -7.59 -10.19
C LEU A 139 1.23 -8.11 -11.10
N GLN A 140 1.41 -9.33 -11.60
CA GLN A 140 0.38 -9.97 -12.40
C GLN A 140 -0.70 -10.57 -11.49
N LEU A 141 -1.92 -10.08 -11.60
CA LEU A 141 -3.05 -10.62 -10.87
C LEU A 141 -3.66 -11.82 -11.61
N PRO A 142 -4.07 -12.87 -10.88
CA PRO A 142 -4.80 -13.98 -11.45
C PRO A 142 -6.12 -13.55 -12.11
N ALA A 143 -6.59 -14.35 -13.07
CA ALA A 143 -7.90 -14.14 -13.69
C ALA A 143 -9.02 -14.15 -12.63
N GLY A 144 -9.94 -13.19 -12.72
CA GLY A 144 -11.05 -13.04 -11.78
C GLY A 144 -10.71 -12.25 -10.51
N ALA A 145 -9.44 -11.82 -10.31
CA ALA A 145 -9.09 -10.96 -9.17
C ALA A 145 -9.85 -9.63 -9.19
N LEU A 146 -9.99 -9.00 -10.36
CA LEU A 146 -10.80 -7.78 -10.53
C LEU A 146 -12.26 -8.16 -10.74
N ARG A 147 -13.14 -7.77 -9.81
CA ARG A 147 -14.58 -8.05 -9.84
C ARG A 147 -15.39 -6.94 -10.47
N ALA A 148 -15.09 -5.69 -10.10
CA ALA A 148 -15.84 -4.55 -10.60
C ALA A 148 -14.96 -3.31 -10.74
N VAL A 149 -15.42 -2.40 -11.57
CA VAL A 149 -14.96 -1.01 -11.64
C VAL A 149 -16.12 -0.12 -11.22
N VAL A 150 -15.90 0.70 -10.19
CA VAL A 150 -16.90 1.65 -9.70
C VAL A 150 -16.52 3.04 -10.17
N THR A 151 -17.39 3.71 -10.93
CA THR A 151 -17.20 5.10 -11.37
C THR A 151 -17.55 6.04 -10.23
N GLY A 152 -16.74 7.07 -10.01
CA GLY A 152 -17.02 8.11 -9.04
C GLY A 152 -18.30 8.89 -9.38
N CYS A 153 -18.94 9.47 -8.36
CA CYS A 153 -20.23 10.14 -8.52
C CYS A 153 -20.20 11.36 -9.47
N ARG A 154 -19.01 11.91 -9.76
CA ARG A 154 -18.78 13.01 -10.72
C ARG A 154 -18.11 12.53 -12.01
N GLY A 155 -17.79 11.24 -12.12
CA GLY A 155 -17.13 10.64 -13.28
C GLY A 155 -18.10 10.36 -14.43
N ASP A 156 -17.54 10.16 -15.62
CA ASP A 156 -18.29 9.75 -16.82
C ASP A 156 -18.47 8.24 -16.83
N HIS A 157 -19.63 7.80 -16.32
CA HIS A 157 -19.96 6.39 -16.20
C HIS A 157 -20.04 5.66 -17.55
N ASP A 158 -20.54 6.31 -18.59
CA ASP A 158 -20.72 5.69 -19.90
C ASP A 158 -19.38 5.47 -20.60
N VAL A 159 -18.44 6.41 -20.47
CA VAL A 159 -17.07 6.24 -20.95
C VAL A 159 -16.39 5.06 -20.28
N VAL A 160 -16.47 4.97 -18.94
CA VAL A 160 -15.88 3.85 -18.18
C VAL A 160 -16.53 2.52 -18.55
N ARG A 161 -17.86 2.47 -18.63
CA ARG A 161 -18.61 1.27 -19.04
C ARG A 161 -18.18 0.77 -20.41
N ASN A 162 -18.14 1.65 -21.40
CA ASN A 162 -17.74 1.32 -22.76
C ASN A 162 -16.30 0.80 -22.84
N LEU A 163 -15.39 1.41 -22.06
CA LEU A 163 -14.02 0.96 -21.98
C LEU A 163 -13.93 -0.45 -21.37
N VAL A 164 -14.54 -0.66 -20.21
CA VAL A 164 -14.50 -1.95 -19.49
C VAL A 164 -15.12 -3.05 -20.33
N GLN A 165 -16.28 -2.80 -20.96
CA GLN A 165 -16.95 -3.79 -21.84
C GLN A 165 -16.07 -4.22 -23.03
N ARG A 166 -15.21 -3.32 -23.52
CA ARG A 166 -14.30 -3.62 -24.64
C ARG A 166 -13.07 -4.41 -24.20
N VAL A 167 -12.49 -4.10 -23.02
CA VAL A 167 -11.19 -4.68 -22.61
C VAL A 167 -11.31 -5.81 -21.59
N ALA A 168 -12.40 -5.84 -20.81
CA ALA A 168 -12.64 -6.79 -19.73
C ALA A 168 -14.15 -7.04 -19.53
N PRO A 169 -14.86 -7.63 -20.51
CA PRO A 169 -16.33 -7.75 -20.52
C PRO A 169 -16.91 -8.56 -19.35
N GLN A 170 -16.08 -9.34 -18.66
CA GLN A 170 -16.44 -10.11 -17.47
C GLN A 170 -16.45 -9.27 -16.18
N VAL A 171 -15.89 -8.06 -16.19
CA VAL A 171 -15.81 -7.17 -15.03
C VAL A 171 -17.07 -6.34 -14.93
N LEU A 172 -17.67 -6.28 -13.75
CA LEU A 172 -18.87 -5.47 -13.51
C LEU A 172 -18.53 -3.98 -13.55
N VAL A 173 -19.48 -3.16 -14.00
CA VAL A 173 -19.34 -1.70 -13.93
C VAL A 173 -20.46 -1.15 -13.08
N ARG A 174 -20.07 -0.46 -12.00
CA ARG A 174 -20.98 0.14 -11.03
C ARG A 174 -20.76 1.65 -10.95
N ARG A 175 -21.65 2.35 -10.28
CA ARG A 175 -21.55 3.79 -10.07
C ARG A 175 -21.72 4.16 -8.60
N ALA A 176 -20.84 5.05 -8.10
CA ALA A 176 -21.06 5.72 -6.83
C ALA A 176 -22.06 6.88 -7.03
N VAL A 177 -23.03 6.99 -6.15
CA VAL A 177 -24.07 8.03 -6.21
C VAL A 177 -24.16 8.70 -4.84
N MET A 178 -24.17 10.04 -4.82
CA MET A 178 -24.38 10.81 -3.59
C MET A 178 -25.83 10.69 -3.12
N VAL A 179 -26.01 10.35 -1.85
CA VAL A 179 -27.33 10.37 -1.23
C VAL A 179 -27.79 11.83 -1.03
N PRO A 180 -28.97 12.24 -1.51
CA PRO A 180 -29.44 13.62 -1.34
C PRO A 180 -29.45 14.07 0.12
N ASN A 181 -28.89 15.23 0.39
CA ASN A 181 -28.81 15.86 1.72
C ASN A 181 -28.02 15.07 2.79
N ARG A 182 -27.12 14.15 2.37
CA ARG A 182 -26.25 13.38 3.25
C ARG A 182 -24.82 13.37 2.75
N TYR A 183 -23.86 13.27 3.67
CA TYR A 183 -22.47 12.97 3.35
C TYR A 183 -22.30 11.44 3.25
N GLU A 184 -22.93 10.85 2.25
CA GLU A 184 -23.04 9.40 2.08
C GLU A 184 -23.04 9.04 0.60
N LEU A 185 -22.33 7.96 0.24
CA LEU A 185 -22.37 7.33 -1.07
C LEU A 185 -23.09 6.01 -1.01
N VAL A 186 -23.86 5.70 -2.03
CA VAL A 186 -24.38 4.37 -2.36
C VAL A 186 -23.76 3.88 -3.66
N ILE A 187 -23.65 2.57 -3.82
CA ILE A 187 -23.13 1.95 -5.04
C ILE A 187 -24.28 1.29 -5.77
N GLU A 188 -24.51 1.70 -7.00
CA GLU A 188 -25.57 1.22 -7.89
C GLU A 188 -24.99 0.44 -9.07
N GLY A 189 -25.71 -0.55 -9.59
CA GLY A 189 -25.35 -1.37 -10.75
C GLY A 189 -25.06 -2.82 -10.45
#